data_1c02b00ed8e681369ec37381ffd0894c
#
_entry.id   1c02b00ed8e681369ec37381ffd0894c
#
_cell.length_a   1.000
_cell.length_b   1.000
_cell.length_c   1.000
_cell.angle_alpha   90.00
_cell.angle_beta   90.00
_cell.angle_gamma   90.00
#
_symmetry.space_group_name_H-M   'P 1'
#
loop_
_entity.id
_entity.type
_entity.pdbx_description
1 polymer ?
#
loop_
_entity_poly.entity_id
_entity_poly.type
_entity_poly.pdbx_seq_one_letter_code
_entity_poly.pdbx_strand_id
1 'polypeptide(L)'
;DEKQLRIYYMPKALYIDPNETLRPKDHELKLPVIPVMKYNKTVKEELKEGNFTKEDLLRIYRDMSYIREFETMLNQVKTTGGYNGVAYNNPGPAHLSAGQEAAAVGMAYCLDTDDFIFGSHRSHGEILAKGLRSIQILPEDELKKVMEEFWGGATLNVAKKAYDGDDTKELGIRFLLYGAMAEIFARTTGFNKGLGGSMHTFFTPFGIYPNNAIVGGSGSIAVGAALYKKVNRKKGIVVANLGDGAMARGPVLEGMTFASMDQFNTLWE
;
A
#
# COMPACT_ATOMS: atom_id res chain seq x y z
N ASP A 1 42.80 19.51 6.23
CA ASP A 1 41.64 18.94 6.87
C ASP A 1 40.66 20.04 7.28
N GLU A 2 39.95 20.57 6.26
CA GLU A 2 38.85 21.48 6.51
C GLU A 2 37.59 20.68 6.88
N LYS A 3 37.35 20.49 8.14
CA LYS A 3 36.05 20.15 8.66
C LYS A 3 35.13 21.37 8.45
N GLN A 4 34.45 21.37 7.31
CA GLN A 4 33.36 22.29 7.05
C GLN A 4 32.28 22.08 8.12
N LEU A 5 32.26 22.97 9.14
CA LEU A 5 31.15 23.10 10.09
C LEU A 5 29.88 23.37 9.25
N ARG A 6 29.03 22.36 9.09
CA ARG A 6 27.70 22.60 8.56
C ARG A 6 26.93 23.42 9.58
N ILE A 7 26.79 24.70 9.29
CA ILE A 7 25.90 25.59 10.03
C ILE A 7 24.48 25.09 9.72
N TYR A 8 23.85 24.45 10.68
CA TYR A 8 22.43 24.16 10.59
C TYR A 8 21.68 25.47 10.62
N TYR A 9 21.14 25.87 9.49
CA TYR A 9 20.26 27.02 9.42
C TYR A 9 18.94 26.63 10.11
N MET A 10 18.81 27.02 11.36
CA MET A 10 17.50 26.99 12.01
C MET A 10 16.70 28.18 11.48
N PRO A 11 15.54 27.94 10.84
CA PRO A 11 14.71 29.05 10.42
C PRO A 11 14.39 29.93 11.63
N LYS A 12 14.63 31.23 11.51
CA LYS A 12 14.22 32.19 12.54
C LYS A 12 12.70 32.13 12.65
N ALA A 13 12.20 32.02 13.87
CA ALA A 13 10.76 32.17 14.10
C ALA A 13 10.32 33.54 13.56
N LEU A 14 9.35 33.52 12.63
CA LEU A 14 8.70 34.73 12.14
C LEU A 14 7.86 35.31 13.29
N TYR A 15 8.15 36.56 13.69
CA TYR A 15 7.22 37.26 14.54
C TYR A 15 5.99 37.65 13.74
N ILE A 16 4.86 37.14 14.14
CA ILE A 16 3.56 37.46 13.55
C ILE A 16 2.86 38.39 14.54
N ASP A 17 2.61 39.66 14.15
CA ASP A 17 1.77 40.53 14.94
C ASP A 17 0.30 40.08 14.86
N PRO A 18 -0.29 39.67 15.98
CA PRO A 18 -1.68 39.22 15.98
C PRO A 18 -2.69 40.28 15.53
N ASN A 19 -2.36 41.57 15.77
CA ASN A 19 -3.26 42.65 15.43
C ASN A 19 -3.27 42.94 13.93
N GLU A 20 -2.14 42.75 13.26
CA GLU A 20 -2.01 42.98 11.82
C GLU A 20 -2.44 41.74 11.02
N THR A 21 -2.08 40.56 11.52
CA THR A 21 -2.23 39.32 10.75
C THR A 21 -3.50 38.52 11.11
N LEU A 22 -3.85 38.44 12.40
CA LEU A 22 -4.96 37.61 12.87
C LEU A 22 -6.27 38.37 13.08
N ARG A 23 -6.22 39.72 13.12
CA ARG A 23 -7.40 40.57 13.31
C ARG A 23 -7.39 41.74 12.32
N PRO A 24 -7.34 41.48 11.01
CA PRO A 24 -7.47 42.55 10.02
C PRO A 24 -8.87 43.16 10.14
N LYS A 25 -8.96 44.49 9.99
CA LYS A 25 -10.24 45.22 10.11
C LYS A 25 -11.19 44.89 8.99
N ASP A 26 -10.67 44.63 7.80
CA ASP A 26 -11.43 44.24 6.62
C ASP A 26 -10.76 43.01 6.01
N HIS A 27 -11.29 41.83 6.34
CA HIS A 27 -10.74 40.56 5.87
C HIS A 27 -11.80 39.77 5.11
N GLU A 28 -11.52 39.53 3.86
CA GLU A 28 -12.27 38.60 3.03
C GLU A 28 -11.46 37.29 2.89
N LEU A 29 -11.97 36.21 3.43
CA LEU A 29 -11.35 34.90 3.26
C LEU A 29 -11.68 34.38 1.84
N LYS A 30 -10.76 34.53 0.90
CA LYS A 30 -10.88 33.92 -0.43
C LYS A 30 -10.35 32.50 -0.37
N LEU A 31 -11.26 31.53 -0.34
CA LEU A 31 -10.88 30.13 -0.48
C LEU A 31 -10.46 29.87 -1.94
N PRO A 32 -9.34 29.18 -2.15
CA PRO A 32 -8.95 28.77 -3.48
C PRO A 32 -10.01 27.82 -4.05
N VAL A 33 -10.26 27.93 -5.36
CA VAL A 33 -11.12 26.97 -6.06
C VAL A 33 -10.43 25.61 -5.98
N ILE A 34 -11.09 24.63 -5.37
CA ILE A 34 -10.61 23.25 -5.37
C ILE A 34 -10.95 22.64 -6.73
N PRO A 35 -9.97 22.37 -7.59
CA PRO A 35 -10.25 21.77 -8.88
C PRO A 35 -10.77 20.34 -8.68
N VAL A 36 -11.98 20.09 -9.13
CA VAL A 36 -12.52 18.73 -9.21
C VAL A 36 -12.25 18.19 -10.60
N MET A 37 -11.29 17.28 -10.70
CA MET A 37 -10.99 16.62 -11.96
C MET A 37 -12.06 15.59 -12.28
N LYS A 38 -12.70 15.74 -13.43
CA LYS A 38 -13.61 14.73 -13.96
C LYS A 38 -12.88 13.92 -15.03
N TYR A 39 -12.73 12.63 -14.77
CA TYR A 39 -12.17 11.72 -15.75
C TYR A 39 -13.25 11.36 -16.80
N ASN A 40 -13.02 11.72 -18.05
CA ASN A 40 -13.98 11.55 -19.14
C ASN A 40 -13.43 10.72 -20.32
N LYS A 41 -12.18 10.25 -20.24
CA LYS A 41 -11.53 9.54 -21.33
C LYS A 41 -12.01 8.11 -21.43
N THR A 42 -12.12 7.62 -22.65
CA THR A 42 -12.37 6.22 -22.96
C THR A 42 -11.07 5.45 -23.05
N VAL A 43 -11.13 4.12 -22.94
CA VAL A 43 -9.99 3.22 -23.16
C VAL A 43 -9.32 3.46 -24.53
N LYS A 44 -10.11 3.77 -25.56
CA LYS A 44 -9.58 4.06 -26.91
C LYS A 44 -8.76 5.34 -26.95
N GLU A 45 -9.19 6.36 -26.23
CA GLU A 45 -8.47 7.63 -26.12
C GLU A 45 -7.16 7.46 -25.35
N GLU A 46 -7.18 6.74 -24.23
CA GLU A 46 -5.98 6.45 -23.43
C GLU A 46 -4.92 5.67 -24.21
N LEU A 47 -5.36 4.65 -24.98
CA LEU A 47 -4.47 3.91 -25.88
C LEU A 47 -3.91 4.79 -27.01
N LYS A 48 -4.73 5.67 -27.59
CA LYS A 48 -4.32 6.59 -28.65
C LYS A 48 -3.31 7.63 -28.18
N GLU A 49 -3.47 8.12 -26.95
CA GLU A 49 -2.56 9.07 -26.31
C GLU A 49 -1.27 8.41 -25.82
N GLY A 50 -1.21 7.08 -25.77
CA GLY A 50 -0.04 6.33 -25.32
C GLY A 50 0.16 6.33 -23.81
N ASN A 51 -0.87 6.66 -23.03
CA ASN A 51 -0.82 6.61 -21.57
C ASN A 51 -0.77 5.18 -21.05
N PHE A 52 -1.38 4.24 -21.79
CA PHE A 52 -1.36 2.79 -21.52
C PHE A 52 -1.11 2.02 -22.81
N THR A 53 -0.45 0.89 -22.68
CA THR A 53 -0.42 -0.15 -23.71
C THR A 53 -1.61 -1.10 -23.56
N LYS A 54 -1.88 -1.89 -24.58
CA LYS A 54 -2.89 -2.95 -24.49
C LYS A 54 -2.52 -3.99 -23.42
N GLU A 55 -1.25 -4.29 -23.31
CA GLU A 55 -0.66 -5.21 -22.36
C GLU A 55 -0.85 -4.69 -20.91
N ASP A 56 -0.67 -3.39 -20.68
CA ASP A 56 -0.95 -2.76 -19.39
C ASP A 56 -2.41 -2.93 -18.98
N LEU A 57 -3.33 -2.65 -19.89
CA LEU A 57 -4.76 -2.76 -19.59
C LEU A 57 -5.19 -4.21 -19.34
N LEU A 58 -4.65 -5.17 -20.09
CA LEU A 58 -4.90 -6.59 -19.85
C LEU A 58 -4.36 -7.05 -18.51
N ARG A 59 -3.17 -6.58 -18.14
CA ARG A 59 -2.57 -6.84 -16.83
C ARG A 59 -3.40 -6.24 -15.70
N ILE A 60 -3.79 -4.96 -15.81
CA ILE A 60 -4.66 -4.30 -14.83
C ILE A 60 -5.95 -5.10 -14.64
N TYR A 61 -6.59 -5.51 -15.72
CA TYR A 61 -7.81 -6.32 -15.66
C TYR A 61 -7.57 -7.69 -15.01
N ARG A 62 -6.47 -8.35 -15.32
CA ARG A 62 -6.06 -9.61 -14.70
C ARG A 62 -5.83 -9.45 -13.20
N ASP A 63 -5.09 -8.41 -12.80
CA ASP A 63 -4.77 -8.16 -11.40
C ASP A 63 -6.04 -7.86 -10.59
N MET A 64 -6.99 -7.09 -11.15
CA MET A 64 -8.32 -6.88 -10.57
C MET A 64 -9.10 -8.20 -10.43
N SER A 65 -8.98 -9.10 -11.42
CA SER A 65 -9.67 -10.39 -11.41
C SER A 65 -9.10 -11.32 -10.33
N TYR A 66 -7.78 -11.33 -10.12
CA TYR A 66 -7.18 -12.08 -9.02
C TYR A 66 -7.67 -11.59 -7.65
N ILE A 67 -7.73 -10.29 -7.44
CA ILE A 67 -8.25 -9.72 -6.19
C ILE A 67 -9.72 -10.08 -6.00
N ARG A 68 -10.55 -9.92 -7.03
CA ARG A 68 -11.97 -10.26 -6.98
C ARG A 68 -12.19 -11.72 -6.61
N GLU A 69 -11.47 -12.63 -7.25
CA GLU A 69 -11.63 -14.06 -7.01
C GLU A 69 -11.14 -14.45 -5.60
N PHE A 70 -10.02 -13.84 -5.14
CA PHE A 70 -9.52 -14.02 -3.79
C PHE A 70 -10.57 -13.61 -2.74
N GLU A 71 -11.18 -12.45 -2.90
CA GLU A 71 -12.20 -11.94 -1.99
C GLU A 71 -13.49 -12.75 -2.07
N THR A 72 -13.86 -13.25 -3.25
CA THR A 72 -15.01 -14.13 -3.46
C THR A 72 -14.81 -15.46 -2.75
N MET A 73 -13.64 -16.05 -2.84
CA MET A 73 -13.26 -17.26 -2.11
C MET A 73 -13.36 -17.03 -0.59
N LEU A 74 -12.78 -15.95 -0.07
CA LEU A 74 -12.83 -15.63 1.37
C LEU A 74 -14.28 -15.44 1.85
N ASN A 75 -15.09 -14.74 1.07
CA ASN A 75 -16.51 -14.56 1.38
C ASN A 75 -17.24 -15.89 1.45
N GLN A 76 -17.03 -16.75 0.46
CA GLN A 76 -17.69 -18.06 0.39
C GLN A 76 -17.24 -18.95 1.55
N VAL A 77 -15.94 -19.03 1.83
CA VAL A 77 -15.43 -19.77 3.00
C VAL A 77 -16.09 -19.29 4.29
N LYS A 78 -16.25 -17.98 4.46
CA LYS A 78 -16.83 -17.39 5.67
C LYS A 78 -18.33 -17.65 5.78
N THR A 79 -19.07 -17.63 4.68
CA THR A 79 -20.55 -17.73 4.68
C THR A 79 -21.04 -19.16 4.60
N THR A 80 -20.33 -20.04 3.88
CA THR A 80 -20.78 -21.42 3.62
C THR A 80 -19.87 -22.48 4.24
N GLY A 81 -18.73 -22.09 4.81
CA GLY A 81 -17.78 -23.03 5.42
C GLY A 81 -16.94 -23.79 4.38
N GLY A 82 -16.82 -23.33 3.16
CA GLY A 82 -16.01 -23.98 2.15
C GLY A 82 -15.95 -23.25 0.82
N TYR A 83 -15.06 -23.70 -0.06
CA TYR A 83 -14.90 -23.19 -1.42
C TYR A 83 -14.41 -24.31 -2.35
N ASN A 84 -15.03 -24.44 -3.51
CA ASN A 84 -14.69 -25.44 -4.53
C ASN A 84 -14.54 -26.87 -3.99
N GLY A 85 -15.47 -27.30 -3.13
CA GLY A 85 -15.46 -28.64 -2.55
C GLY A 85 -14.50 -28.82 -1.36
N VAL A 86 -13.72 -27.81 -0.99
CA VAL A 86 -12.85 -27.81 0.17
C VAL A 86 -13.58 -27.16 1.35
N ALA A 87 -13.89 -27.97 2.37
CA ALA A 87 -14.48 -27.47 3.62
C ALA A 87 -13.40 -26.77 4.45
N TYR A 88 -13.70 -25.57 4.92
CA TYR A 88 -12.83 -24.82 5.82
C TYR A 88 -13.62 -23.88 6.73
N ASN A 89 -13.38 -23.99 8.01
CA ASN A 89 -13.92 -23.04 8.99
C ASN A 89 -12.87 -21.96 9.28
N ASN A 90 -13.12 -20.73 8.84
CA ASN A 90 -12.24 -19.62 9.14
C ASN A 90 -12.40 -19.17 10.60
N PRO A 91 -11.38 -19.33 11.47
CA PRO A 91 -11.48 -19.00 12.89
C PRO A 91 -11.53 -17.49 13.17
N GLY A 92 -11.13 -16.66 12.22
CA GLY A 92 -10.97 -15.21 12.38
C GLY A 92 -11.94 -14.37 11.53
N PRO A 93 -11.94 -13.06 11.74
CA PRO A 93 -12.66 -12.14 10.87
C PRO A 93 -11.99 -12.09 9.50
N ALA A 94 -12.78 -11.85 8.45
CA ALA A 94 -12.28 -11.48 7.12
C ALA A 94 -12.98 -10.19 6.70
N HIS A 95 -12.24 -9.10 6.67
CA HIS A 95 -12.73 -7.81 6.23
C HIS A 95 -12.46 -7.67 4.74
N LEU A 96 -13.46 -7.96 3.93
CA LEU A 96 -13.34 -8.00 2.47
C LEU A 96 -13.15 -6.62 1.88
N SER A 97 -12.28 -6.52 0.87
CA SER A 97 -12.08 -5.34 0.02
C SER A 97 -12.78 -5.48 -1.34
N ALA A 98 -13.70 -6.43 -1.47
CA ALA A 98 -14.48 -6.64 -2.68
C ALA A 98 -15.20 -5.36 -3.13
N GLY A 99 -15.05 -4.99 -4.39
CA GLY A 99 -15.54 -3.74 -4.98
C GLY A 99 -14.52 -2.60 -5.00
N GLN A 100 -13.33 -2.77 -4.40
CA GLN A 100 -12.26 -1.78 -4.35
C GLN A 100 -11.07 -2.11 -5.28
N GLU A 101 -11.21 -3.12 -6.15
CA GLU A 101 -10.12 -3.65 -6.97
C GLU A 101 -9.50 -2.58 -7.88
N ALA A 102 -10.35 -1.75 -8.50
CA ALA A 102 -9.88 -0.70 -9.40
C ALA A 102 -9.05 0.36 -8.68
N ALA A 103 -9.44 0.76 -7.47
CA ALA A 103 -8.68 1.71 -6.66
C ALA A 103 -7.33 1.12 -6.22
N ALA A 104 -7.34 -0.14 -5.76
CA ALA A 104 -6.14 -0.83 -5.30
C ALA A 104 -5.12 -1.04 -6.44
N VAL A 105 -5.58 -1.56 -7.59
CA VAL A 105 -4.71 -1.82 -8.75
C VAL A 105 -4.26 -0.52 -9.40
N GLY A 106 -5.13 0.50 -9.49
CA GLY A 106 -4.78 1.82 -10.02
C GLY A 106 -3.70 2.51 -9.18
N MET A 107 -3.81 2.48 -7.86
CA MET A 107 -2.75 2.94 -6.95
C MET A 107 -1.44 2.17 -7.19
N ALA A 108 -1.50 0.84 -7.15
CA ALA A 108 -0.31 0.00 -7.26
C ALA A 108 0.39 0.12 -8.62
N TYR A 109 -0.35 0.42 -9.69
CA TYR A 109 0.21 0.65 -11.03
C TYR A 109 1.28 1.75 -11.04
N CYS A 110 1.08 2.78 -10.23
CA CYS A 110 1.99 3.93 -10.14
C CYS A 110 3.18 3.70 -9.17
N LEU A 111 3.20 2.58 -8.44
CA LEU A 111 4.21 2.32 -7.41
C LEU A 111 5.35 1.44 -7.91
N ASP A 112 6.51 1.64 -7.25
CA ASP A 112 7.72 0.83 -7.40
C ASP A 112 7.97 -0.05 -6.16
N THR A 113 8.97 -0.92 -6.19
CA THR A 113 9.38 -1.76 -5.04
C THR A 113 9.89 -0.95 -3.87
N ASP A 114 10.49 0.20 -4.14
CA ASP A 114 10.94 1.14 -3.11
C ASP A 114 9.79 1.89 -2.41
N ASP A 115 8.59 1.86 -2.95
CA ASP A 115 7.44 2.52 -2.35
C ASP A 115 6.81 1.66 -1.26
N PHE A 116 6.46 2.29 -0.13
CA PHE A 116 5.80 1.61 0.98
C PHE A 116 4.31 1.88 0.99
N ILE A 117 3.53 0.84 1.28
CA ILE A 117 2.11 1.00 1.54
C ILE A 117 1.78 0.61 2.99
N PHE A 118 0.86 1.34 3.59
CA PHE A 118 0.22 1.04 4.87
C PHE A 118 -1.28 1.00 4.64
N GLY A 119 -1.91 -0.09 5.04
CA GLY A 119 -3.33 -0.32 4.82
C GLY A 119 -4.17 -0.21 6.09
N SER A 120 -5.48 -0.26 5.89
CA SER A 120 -6.48 -0.38 6.95
C SER A 120 -6.73 -1.85 7.30
N HIS A 121 -7.74 -2.10 8.14
CA HIS A 121 -8.24 -3.45 8.41
C HIS A 121 -8.82 -4.16 7.16
N ARG A 122 -9.11 -3.41 6.10
CA ARG A 122 -9.74 -3.88 4.83
C ARG A 122 -8.76 -3.71 3.66
N SER A 123 -7.57 -4.30 3.77
CA SER A 123 -6.46 -4.03 2.86
C SER A 123 -6.05 -5.19 1.96
N HIS A 124 -6.81 -6.27 1.89
CA HIS A 124 -6.42 -7.42 1.06
C HIS A 124 -6.16 -7.00 -0.40
N GLY A 125 -7.05 -6.18 -0.97
CA GLY A 125 -6.89 -5.68 -2.34
C GLY A 125 -5.61 -4.89 -2.54
N GLU A 126 -5.28 -3.99 -1.61
CA GLU A 126 -4.08 -3.15 -1.66
C GLU A 126 -2.80 -3.97 -1.53
N ILE A 127 -2.79 -4.95 -0.61
CA ILE A 127 -1.68 -5.88 -0.39
C ILE A 127 -1.43 -6.71 -1.65
N LEU A 128 -2.48 -7.30 -2.20
CA LEU A 128 -2.38 -8.10 -3.42
C LEU A 128 -1.97 -7.26 -4.63
N ALA A 129 -2.58 -6.09 -4.81
CA ALA A 129 -2.24 -5.20 -5.92
C ALA A 129 -0.76 -4.77 -5.89
N LYS A 130 -0.26 -4.33 -4.72
CA LYS A 130 1.16 -3.96 -4.56
C LYS A 130 2.08 -5.15 -4.76
N GLY A 131 1.70 -6.33 -4.26
CA GLY A 131 2.44 -7.57 -4.46
C GLY A 131 2.52 -7.97 -5.93
N LEU A 132 1.41 -7.96 -6.65
CA LEU A 132 1.34 -8.25 -8.09
C LEU A 132 2.19 -7.24 -8.90
N ARG A 133 2.15 -5.95 -8.53
CA ARG A 133 2.99 -4.94 -9.14
C ARG A 133 4.48 -5.21 -8.89
N SER A 134 4.86 -5.51 -7.66
CA SER A 134 6.25 -5.83 -7.31
C SER A 134 6.76 -7.06 -8.07
N ILE A 135 5.95 -8.11 -8.17
CA ILE A 135 6.28 -9.29 -8.96
C ILE A 135 6.53 -8.93 -10.43
N GLN A 136 5.70 -8.05 -10.99
CA GLN A 136 5.85 -7.63 -12.38
C GLN A 136 7.18 -6.93 -12.66
N ILE A 137 7.56 -5.98 -11.80
CA ILE A 137 8.69 -5.08 -12.08
C ILE A 137 10.03 -5.62 -11.58
N LEU A 138 10.07 -6.47 -10.56
CA LEU A 138 11.31 -7.07 -10.08
C LEU A 138 11.96 -7.95 -11.17
N PRO A 139 13.29 -7.91 -11.34
CA PRO A 139 14.00 -8.92 -12.10
C PRO A 139 13.71 -10.32 -11.57
N GLU A 140 13.73 -11.32 -12.45
CA GLU A 140 13.34 -12.69 -12.06
C GLU A 140 14.29 -13.32 -11.02
N ASP A 141 15.56 -13.02 -11.09
CA ASP A 141 16.57 -13.46 -10.14
C ASP A 141 16.35 -12.84 -8.75
N GLU A 142 16.04 -11.56 -8.69
CA GLU A 142 15.69 -10.88 -7.43
C GLU A 142 14.39 -11.41 -6.85
N LEU A 143 13.36 -11.59 -7.68
CA LEU A 143 12.10 -12.17 -7.26
C LEU A 143 12.29 -13.58 -6.68
N LYS A 144 13.07 -14.41 -7.36
CA LYS A 144 13.40 -15.77 -6.93
C LYS A 144 14.12 -15.76 -5.59
N LYS A 145 15.13 -14.89 -5.45
CA LYS A 145 15.86 -14.70 -4.19
C LYS A 145 14.94 -14.32 -3.04
N VAL A 146 14.05 -13.34 -3.24
CA VAL A 146 13.07 -12.94 -2.22
C VAL A 146 12.19 -14.11 -1.78
N MET A 147 11.69 -14.91 -2.72
CA MET A 147 10.84 -16.06 -2.40
C MET A 147 11.60 -17.18 -1.67
N GLU A 148 12.86 -17.41 -2.02
CA GLU A 148 13.70 -18.46 -1.43
C GLU A 148 14.20 -18.09 -0.02
N GLU A 149 14.58 -16.85 0.18
CA GLU A 149 15.08 -16.36 1.46
C GLU A 149 13.96 -16.14 2.50
N PHE A 150 12.76 -15.80 2.03
CA PHE A 150 11.66 -15.50 2.94
C PHE A 150 11.24 -16.72 3.77
N TRP A 151 11.45 -16.63 5.08
CA TRP A 151 11.22 -17.72 6.03
C TRP A 151 11.87 -19.04 5.63
N GLY A 152 13.05 -18.98 4.98
CA GLY A 152 13.74 -20.17 4.49
C GLY A 152 12.95 -20.94 3.42
N GLY A 153 12.16 -20.23 2.61
CA GLY A 153 11.37 -20.80 1.54
C GLY A 153 10.09 -21.52 1.97
N ALA A 154 9.67 -21.40 3.24
CA ALA A 154 8.52 -22.16 3.74
C ALA A 154 7.23 -21.89 2.94
N THR A 155 6.94 -20.64 2.62
CA THR A 155 5.80 -20.24 1.78
C THR A 155 5.98 -20.72 0.34
N LEU A 156 7.19 -20.54 -0.21
CA LEU A 156 7.53 -20.95 -1.57
C LEU A 156 7.38 -22.47 -1.78
N ASN A 157 7.81 -23.25 -0.82
CA ASN A 157 7.73 -24.72 -0.91
C ASN A 157 6.30 -25.23 -1.02
N VAL A 158 5.33 -24.50 -0.48
CA VAL A 158 3.91 -24.84 -0.67
C VAL A 158 3.43 -24.38 -2.05
N ALA A 159 3.77 -23.17 -2.46
CA ALA A 159 3.40 -22.66 -3.79
C ALA A 159 3.93 -23.55 -4.91
N LYS A 160 5.15 -24.06 -4.81
CA LYS A 160 5.76 -25.00 -5.75
C LYS A 160 5.01 -26.34 -5.88
N LYS A 161 4.32 -26.79 -4.82
CA LYS A 161 3.55 -28.05 -4.90
C LYS A 161 2.35 -27.97 -5.84
N ALA A 162 1.86 -26.75 -6.08
CA ALA A 162 0.71 -26.47 -6.94
C ALA A 162 1.11 -25.91 -8.32
N TYR A 163 2.41 -25.90 -8.62
CA TYR A 163 2.94 -25.34 -9.86
C TYR A 163 4.20 -26.08 -10.32
N ASP A 164 4.09 -26.65 -11.50
CA ASP A 164 5.13 -27.44 -12.18
C ASP A 164 5.75 -26.71 -13.40
N GLY A 165 5.38 -25.43 -13.61
CA GLY A 165 5.91 -24.63 -14.71
C GLY A 165 7.23 -23.94 -14.37
N ASP A 166 7.85 -23.35 -15.40
CA ASP A 166 9.15 -22.67 -15.31
C ASP A 166 9.07 -21.14 -15.20
N ASP A 167 7.86 -20.55 -15.29
CA ASP A 167 7.67 -19.11 -15.23
C ASP A 167 7.79 -18.60 -13.79
N THR A 168 8.89 -17.86 -13.51
CA THR A 168 9.18 -17.29 -12.19
C THR A 168 8.12 -16.27 -11.76
N LYS A 169 7.54 -15.52 -12.70
CA LYS A 169 6.50 -14.52 -12.39
C LYS A 169 5.19 -15.20 -12.00
N GLU A 170 4.80 -16.22 -12.71
CA GLU A 170 3.62 -17.02 -12.37
C GLU A 170 3.77 -17.71 -11.01
N LEU A 171 4.94 -18.27 -10.73
CA LEU A 171 5.26 -18.81 -9.40
C LEU A 171 5.19 -17.72 -8.32
N GLY A 172 5.67 -16.51 -8.63
CA GLY A 172 5.58 -15.35 -7.74
C GLY A 172 4.14 -14.97 -7.41
N ILE A 173 3.25 -15.01 -8.40
CA ILE A 173 1.81 -14.76 -8.17
C ILE A 173 1.22 -15.82 -7.23
N ARG A 174 1.52 -17.09 -7.44
CA ARG A 174 1.06 -18.17 -6.56
C ARG A 174 1.62 -18.05 -5.15
N PHE A 175 2.91 -17.70 -5.02
CA PHE A 175 3.53 -17.40 -3.74
C PHE A 175 2.81 -16.27 -3.00
N LEU A 176 2.49 -15.18 -3.69
CA LEU A 176 1.79 -14.04 -3.11
C LEU A 176 0.38 -14.40 -2.62
N LEU A 177 -0.41 -15.02 -3.51
CA LEU A 177 -1.80 -15.39 -3.20
C LEU A 177 -1.85 -16.41 -2.08
N TYR A 178 -0.97 -17.43 -2.13
CA TYR A 178 -0.88 -18.43 -1.08
C TYR A 178 -0.42 -17.83 0.25
N GLY A 179 0.63 -17.01 0.25
CA GLY A 179 1.17 -16.41 1.46
C GLY A 179 0.16 -15.51 2.18
N ALA A 180 -0.59 -14.71 1.43
CA ALA A 180 -1.66 -13.88 1.95
C ALA A 180 -2.83 -14.74 2.50
N MET A 181 -3.27 -15.75 1.76
CA MET A 181 -4.33 -16.67 2.17
C MET A 181 -3.92 -17.44 3.44
N ALA A 182 -2.72 -17.98 3.47
CA ALA A 182 -2.20 -18.72 4.61
C ALA A 182 -2.12 -17.84 5.86
N GLU A 183 -1.79 -16.55 5.71
CA GLU A 183 -1.79 -15.60 6.81
C GLU A 183 -3.19 -15.37 7.36
N ILE A 184 -4.16 -15.10 6.48
CA ILE A 184 -5.56 -14.89 6.87
C ILE A 184 -6.12 -16.13 7.59
N PHE A 185 -5.70 -17.31 7.16
CA PHE A 185 -6.13 -18.60 7.72
C PHE A 185 -5.27 -19.08 8.90
N ALA A 186 -4.47 -18.19 9.49
CA ALA A 186 -3.62 -18.45 10.66
C ALA A 186 -2.68 -19.67 10.47
N ARG A 187 -2.08 -19.80 9.29
CA ARG A 187 -1.11 -20.87 8.97
C ARG A 187 0.31 -20.38 9.14
N THR A 188 1.18 -21.25 9.66
CA THR A 188 2.60 -20.94 9.90
C THR A 188 3.39 -20.65 8.62
N THR A 189 2.87 -21.01 7.45
CA THR A 189 3.43 -20.72 6.13
C THR A 189 2.94 -19.40 5.54
N GLY A 190 2.09 -18.66 6.26
CA GLY A 190 1.68 -17.31 5.91
C GLY A 190 2.80 -16.29 6.08
N PHE A 191 2.63 -15.10 5.54
CA PHE A 191 3.65 -14.04 5.54
C PHE A 191 4.11 -13.62 6.94
N ASN A 192 3.26 -13.69 7.94
CA ASN A 192 3.54 -13.35 9.32
C ASN A 192 3.38 -14.57 10.24
N LYS A 193 3.59 -15.77 9.70
CA LYS A 193 3.42 -17.05 10.39
C LYS A 193 2.03 -17.29 10.96
N GLY A 194 1.01 -16.68 10.35
CA GLY A 194 -0.38 -16.79 10.76
C GLY A 194 -0.77 -15.94 11.97
N LEU A 195 0.13 -15.04 12.42
CA LEU A 195 -0.11 -14.20 13.61
C LEU A 195 -0.85 -12.90 13.28
N GLY A 196 -0.82 -12.46 12.03
CA GLY A 196 -1.46 -11.21 11.60
C GLY A 196 -2.94 -11.39 11.24
N GLY A 197 -3.30 -12.53 10.68
CA GLY A 197 -4.65 -12.76 10.17
C GLY A 197 -5.05 -11.77 9.08
N SER A 198 -6.36 -11.48 8.97
CA SER A 198 -6.91 -10.60 7.94
C SER A 198 -6.48 -9.12 8.10
N MET A 199 -6.27 -8.65 9.31
CA MET A 199 -6.11 -7.22 9.61
C MET A 199 -4.67 -6.76 9.79
N HIS A 200 -3.70 -7.67 9.82
CA HIS A 200 -2.29 -7.36 10.04
C HIS A 200 -1.37 -8.14 9.09
N THR A 201 -1.85 -8.42 7.89
CA THR A 201 -1.05 -9.04 6.83
C THR A 201 -0.06 -8.03 6.25
N PHE A 202 1.21 -8.41 6.14
CA PHE A 202 2.23 -7.59 5.50
C PHE A 202 3.33 -8.44 4.87
N PHE A 203 4.06 -7.85 3.92
CA PHE A 203 5.19 -8.48 3.25
C PHE A 203 6.21 -7.41 2.87
N THR A 204 7.10 -7.09 3.79
CA THR A 204 8.05 -5.98 3.67
C THR A 204 8.99 -6.07 2.47
N PRO A 205 9.39 -7.26 1.96
CA PRO A 205 10.21 -7.33 0.75
C PRO A 205 9.59 -6.69 -0.49
N PHE A 206 8.25 -6.55 -0.53
CA PHE A 206 7.54 -5.85 -1.61
C PHE A 206 7.05 -4.47 -1.21
N GLY A 207 7.56 -3.89 -0.12
CA GLY A 207 7.10 -2.60 0.37
C GLY A 207 5.69 -2.62 0.99
N ILE A 208 5.17 -3.79 1.31
CA ILE A 208 3.87 -3.97 1.96
C ILE A 208 4.13 -3.99 3.47
N TYR A 209 3.82 -2.87 4.13
CA TYR A 209 3.97 -2.71 5.57
C TYR A 209 2.68 -3.07 6.31
N PRO A 210 2.74 -3.29 7.64
CA PRO A 210 1.58 -3.75 8.37
C PRO A 210 0.35 -2.89 8.15
N ASN A 211 -0.75 -3.51 7.69
CA ASN A 211 -2.07 -2.91 7.77
C ASN A 211 -2.51 -2.84 9.26
N ASN A 212 -3.51 -2.03 9.56
CA ASN A 212 -3.84 -1.70 10.94
C ASN A 212 -5.33 -1.81 11.21
N ALA A 213 -5.67 -2.57 12.25
CA ALA A 213 -7.04 -2.70 12.75
C ALA A 213 -7.51 -1.43 13.49
N ILE A 214 -6.58 -0.59 13.98
CA ILE A 214 -6.92 0.66 14.63
C ILE A 214 -7.32 1.69 13.57
N VAL A 215 -8.57 2.13 13.62
CA VAL A 215 -9.12 3.08 12.64
C VAL A 215 -8.34 4.39 12.66
N GLY A 216 -7.69 4.71 11.54
CA GLY A 216 -6.83 5.89 11.37
C GLY A 216 -5.37 5.69 11.78
N GLY A 217 -5.01 4.58 12.42
CA GLY A 217 -3.64 4.34 12.91
C GLY A 217 -2.57 4.34 11.81
N SER A 218 -2.91 3.84 10.62
CA SER A 218 -1.98 3.83 9.48
C SER A 218 -1.54 5.22 9.03
N GLY A 219 -2.37 6.25 9.25
CA GLY A 219 -2.03 7.62 8.88
C GLY A 219 -0.76 8.12 9.58
N SER A 220 -0.72 8.07 10.91
CA SER A 220 0.43 8.51 11.70
C SER A 220 1.66 7.62 11.47
N ILE A 221 1.46 6.29 11.37
CA ILE A 221 2.56 5.33 11.15
C ILE A 221 3.23 5.59 9.80
N ALA A 222 2.44 5.83 8.76
CA ALA A 222 2.95 6.12 7.41
C ALA A 222 3.80 7.41 7.38
N VAL A 223 3.41 8.44 8.13
CA VAL A 223 4.19 9.68 8.25
C VAL A 223 5.55 9.39 8.90
N GLY A 224 5.60 8.56 9.93
CA GLY A 224 6.87 8.10 10.52
C GLY A 224 7.75 7.35 9.52
N ALA A 225 7.16 6.50 8.69
CA ALA A 225 7.89 5.79 7.63
C ALA A 225 8.39 6.74 6.53
N ALA A 226 7.61 7.77 6.19
CA ALA A 226 8.03 8.81 5.25
C ALA A 226 9.22 9.62 5.82
N LEU A 227 9.16 9.99 7.09
CA LEU A 227 10.27 10.63 7.80
C LEU A 227 11.52 9.74 7.78
N TYR A 228 11.38 8.44 8.07
CA TYR A 228 12.48 7.48 7.97
C TYR A 228 13.15 7.52 6.58
N LYS A 229 12.36 7.49 5.51
CA LYS A 229 12.89 7.58 4.14
C LYS A 229 13.64 8.89 3.93
N LYS A 230 13.04 10.00 4.33
CA LYS A 230 13.63 11.33 4.16
C LYS A 230 14.94 11.47 4.95
N VAL A 231 14.96 11.11 6.23
CA VAL A 231 16.17 11.17 7.08
C VAL A 231 17.30 10.28 6.52
N ASN A 232 16.97 9.12 6.04
CA ASN A 232 17.94 8.15 5.52
C ASN A 232 18.20 8.28 4.01
N ARG A 233 17.66 9.31 3.35
CA ARG A 233 17.79 9.55 1.90
C ARG A 233 17.41 8.33 1.06
N LYS A 234 16.36 7.61 1.48
CA LYS A 234 15.83 6.46 0.75
C LYS A 234 14.91 6.93 -0.37
N LYS A 235 14.95 6.23 -1.48
CA LYS A 235 14.03 6.44 -2.61
C LYS A 235 12.60 6.04 -2.27
N GLY A 236 11.68 6.47 -3.12
CA GLY A 236 10.28 6.09 -3.08
C GLY A 236 9.44 6.90 -2.08
N ILE A 237 8.15 6.74 -2.22
CA ILE A 237 7.13 7.39 -1.39
C ILE A 237 6.52 6.42 -0.38
N VAL A 238 5.70 6.97 0.50
CA VAL A 238 4.89 6.18 1.44
C VAL A 238 3.43 6.51 1.23
N VAL A 239 2.62 5.50 0.96
CA VAL A 239 1.18 5.62 0.76
C VAL A 239 0.45 5.10 1.98
N ALA A 240 -0.40 5.93 2.58
CA ALA A 240 -1.34 5.53 3.63
C ALA A 240 -2.73 5.36 3.03
N ASN A 241 -3.22 4.12 2.99
CA ASN A 241 -4.57 3.82 2.55
C ASN A 241 -5.53 3.97 3.74
N LEU A 242 -6.38 4.97 3.67
CA LEU A 242 -7.30 5.33 4.74
C LEU A 242 -8.74 5.29 4.23
N GLY A 243 -9.60 4.58 4.96
CA GLY A 243 -11.03 4.62 4.68
C GLY A 243 -11.66 5.96 5.09
N ASP A 244 -12.85 6.24 4.56
CA ASP A 244 -13.63 7.45 4.82
C ASP A 244 -13.85 7.71 6.32
N GLY A 245 -14.23 6.69 7.08
CA GLY A 245 -14.37 6.78 8.54
C GLY A 245 -13.06 6.99 9.29
N ALA A 246 -11.91 6.64 8.69
CA ALA A 246 -10.59 6.84 9.27
C ALA A 246 -10.11 8.29 9.08
N MET A 247 -10.46 8.93 7.98
CA MET A 247 -10.03 10.30 7.65
C MET A 247 -10.44 11.34 8.70
N ALA A 248 -11.53 11.13 9.40
CA ALA A 248 -12.02 12.03 10.46
C ALA A 248 -11.36 11.79 11.84
N ARG A 249 -10.40 10.87 11.93
CA ARG A 249 -9.72 10.57 13.22
C ARG A 249 -8.61 11.57 13.51
N GLY A 250 -8.50 12.01 14.77
CA GLY A 250 -7.48 12.96 15.24
C GLY A 250 -6.05 12.58 14.79
N PRO A 251 -5.58 11.34 15.02
CA PRO A 251 -4.23 10.93 14.61
C PRO A 251 -3.94 11.06 13.11
N VAL A 252 -4.96 10.99 12.25
CA VAL A 252 -4.78 11.21 10.81
C VAL A 252 -4.50 12.69 10.52
N LEU A 253 -5.31 13.57 11.11
CA LEU A 253 -5.15 15.02 10.96
C LEU A 253 -3.83 15.51 11.58
N GLU A 254 -3.47 14.97 12.73
CA GLU A 254 -2.16 15.25 13.37
C GLU A 254 -1.00 14.79 12.48
N GLY A 255 -1.09 13.58 11.91
CA GLY A 255 -0.10 13.07 10.97
C GLY A 255 0.03 13.94 9.72
N MET A 256 -1.09 14.38 9.12
CA MET A 256 -1.08 15.29 7.97
C MET A 256 -0.47 16.64 8.33
N THR A 257 -0.82 17.20 9.48
CA THR A 257 -0.22 18.45 9.99
C THR A 257 1.27 18.29 10.17
N PHE A 258 1.72 17.23 10.82
CA PHE A 258 3.15 16.96 11.00
C PHE A 258 3.90 16.83 9.67
N ALA A 259 3.33 16.09 8.72
CA ALA A 259 3.93 15.90 7.40
C ALA A 259 4.01 17.19 6.56
N SER A 260 3.16 18.18 6.85
CA SER A 260 3.14 19.47 6.16
C SER A 260 4.02 20.55 6.82
N MET A 261 4.66 20.27 7.96
CA MET A 261 5.53 21.22 8.63
C MET A 261 6.78 21.54 7.80
N ASP A 262 7.16 22.82 7.78
CA ASP A 262 8.35 23.28 7.03
C ASP A 262 9.62 22.53 7.42
N GLN A 263 9.82 22.28 8.71
CA GLN A 263 10.96 21.53 9.22
C GLN A 263 11.06 20.13 8.63
N PHE A 264 9.92 19.51 8.36
CA PHE A 264 9.88 18.21 7.75
C PHE A 264 10.16 18.28 6.22
N ASN A 265 9.62 19.29 5.55
CA ASN A 265 9.74 19.46 4.12
C ASN A 265 11.13 19.93 3.70
N THR A 266 11.78 20.77 4.50
CA THR A 266 13.10 21.36 4.20
C THR A 266 14.28 20.58 4.78
N LEU A 267 14.05 19.37 5.27
CA LEU A 267 15.07 18.59 6.00
C LEU A 267 16.38 18.37 5.22
N TRP A 268 16.37 18.51 3.90
CA TRP A 268 17.54 18.27 3.03
C TRP A 268 17.62 19.25 1.83
N GLU A 269 17.02 20.41 1.93
CA GLU A 269 17.27 21.53 0.99
C GLU A 269 18.58 22.30 1.38
#